data_6e67caeb247b440b3c63f8c7cbbe139a
#
_entry.id   6e67caeb247b440b3c63f8c7cbbe139a
#
_cell.length_a   1.000
_cell.length_b   1.000
_cell.length_c   1.000
_cell.angle_alpha   90.00
_cell.angle_beta   90.00
_cell.angle_gamma   90.00
#
_symmetry.space_group_name_H-M   'P 1'
#
loop_
_entity.id
_entity.type
_entity.pdbx_description
1 polymer ?
#
loop_
_entity_poly.entity_id
_entity_poly.type
_entity_poly.pdbx_seq_one_letter_code
_entity_poly.pdbx_strand_id
1 'polypeptide(L)'
;MRTVLTAAATAALIAAMASPAVANSKDEAGTPSSNAAGAATSALKVNERNGSFDLQSHRGGRGEWTEESLAAFENSLALGVTTLELDTHLTEDGKVIVWHDDTIQAAKCADTAPATAGDPEFPYVGDRVAELSLAQIKTLNCGFVQLPGYPEQDVIEGNRIAELKDVYQLVRDTKAAKVRFNVETKVESSQIGGAGMDSLTRAVVAEIQASGMAERTTLQSFDWSSLNLTKEIAPELPLVALSSGDAWMGVGQPGASRNLGGIDIDDYDGSLPKAAAAQGYDVVSPTFRSVTPAMIAEAHELGLPVIPWTVNTIADMERLMDLGVDGIITDYPTRLRTLMAERGLKLPKAYEVKG
;
A
#
# COMPACT_ATOMS: atom_id res chain seq x y z
N MET A 1 31.54 -40.12 49.46
CA MET A 1 31.88 -39.01 50.36
C MET A 1 30.93 -37.88 50.02
N ARG A 2 29.80 -37.77 50.72
CA ARG A 2 29.53 -37.14 52.03
C ARG A 2 30.23 -35.78 52.16
N THR A 3 29.43 -34.70 52.11
CA THR A 3 29.00 -33.86 53.25
C THR A 3 28.16 -32.71 52.67
N VAL A 4 26.87 -32.55 52.89
CA VAL A 4 26.04 -32.08 54.00
C VAL A 4 26.14 -30.57 54.32
N LEU A 5 25.00 -29.94 54.11
CA LEU A 5 24.27 -28.87 54.80
C LEU A 5 25.03 -27.60 55.28
N THR A 6 24.44 -26.43 55.06
CA THR A 6 23.68 -25.72 56.10
C THR A 6 22.82 -24.59 55.54
N ALA A 7 21.60 -24.53 56.02
CA ALA A 7 20.61 -23.45 55.87
C ALA A 7 20.84 -22.37 56.98
N ALA A 8 20.57 -21.12 56.65
CA ALA A 8 20.28 -20.11 57.66
C ALA A 8 19.13 -19.22 57.20
N ALA A 9 18.04 -19.35 57.89
CA ALA A 9 16.90 -18.45 57.85
C ALA A 9 17.10 -17.32 58.88
N THR A 10 16.74 -16.12 58.55
CA THR A 10 16.48 -15.06 59.55
C THR A 10 15.27 -14.23 59.13
N ALA A 11 14.39 -14.08 60.14
CA ALA A 11 13.03 -13.56 60.05
C ALA A 11 12.94 -12.05 60.22
N ALA A 12 11.95 -11.49 59.63
CA ALA A 12 11.02 -10.40 60.02
C ALA A 12 11.46 -9.22 60.88
N LEU A 13 11.14 -8.02 60.43
CA LEU A 13 10.58 -6.98 61.32
C LEU A 13 9.57 -6.10 60.57
N ILE A 14 8.35 -6.11 61.10
CA ILE A 14 7.21 -5.27 60.75
C ILE A 14 7.39 -3.94 61.47
N ALA A 15 7.21 -2.83 60.78
CA ALA A 15 6.94 -1.55 61.43
C ALA A 15 5.83 -0.84 60.66
N ALA A 16 4.66 -0.83 61.24
CA ALA A 16 3.54 0.02 60.87
C ALA A 16 3.73 1.38 61.50
N MET A 17 3.58 2.45 60.75
CA MET A 17 3.27 3.76 61.34
C MET A 17 2.32 4.55 60.45
N ALA A 18 1.40 5.19 61.09
CA ALA A 18 0.14 5.80 60.73
C ALA A 18 0.23 6.97 59.75
N SER A 19 -0.89 7.16 59.05
CA SER A 19 -1.27 8.38 58.31
C SER A 19 -1.47 9.59 59.24
N PRO A 20 -1.41 10.80 58.66
CA PRO A 20 -2.52 11.72 58.89
C PRO A 20 -3.17 12.18 57.57
N ALA A 21 -4.50 12.22 57.64
CA ALA A 21 -5.34 12.92 56.69
C ALA A 21 -5.23 14.44 56.94
N VAL A 22 -5.17 15.24 55.89
CA VAL A 22 -5.76 16.60 55.87
C VAL A 22 -5.90 17.11 54.41
N ALA A 23 -7.10 17.59 54.14
CA ALA A 23 -7.57 18.71 53.36
C ALA A 23 -7.65 18.59 51.81
N ASN A 24 -8.89 18.57 51.43
CA ASN A 24 -9.52 19.01 50.20
C ASN A 24 -8.94 20.32 49.67
N SER A 25 -8.41 20.33 48.47
CA SER A 25 -8.46 21.47 47.56
C SER A 25 -9.00 20.99 46.23
N LYS A 26 -10.16 21.49 45.86
CA LYS A 26 -10.73 21.42 44.51
C LYS A 26 -9.79 22.23 43.63
N ASP A 27 -9.08 21.53 42.76
CA ASP A 27 -8.50 22.15 41.56
C ASP A 27 -9.10 21.41 40.34
N GLU A 28 -9.57 22.24 39.45
CA GLU A 28 -10.30 21.90 38.25
C GLU A 28 -9.50 20.92 37.39
N ALA A 29 -10.17 19.81 37.05
CA ALA A 29 -9.72 18.92 36.02
C ALA A 29 -9.67 19.68 34.69
N GLY A 30 -8.48 20.09 34.33
CA GLY A 30 -8.15 20.49 32.98
C GLY A 30 -8.44 19.31 32.07
N THR A 31 -9.49 19.42 31.29
CA THR A 31 -9.75 18.55 30.14
C THR A 31 -8.51 18.47 29.27
N PRO A 32 -8.00 17.28 28.92
CA PRO A 32 -6.98 17.19 27.90
C PRO A 32 -7.55 17.79 26.63
N SER A 33 -6.90 18.84 26.16
CA SER A 33 -7.20 19.49 24.90
C SER A 33 -7.24 18.43 23.79
N SER A 34 -8.42 18.23 23.24
CA SER A 34 -8.70 17.36 22.09
C SER A 34 -8.18 17.99 20.79
N ASN A 35 -6.88 18.18 20.68
CA ASN A 35 -6.23 18.68 19.45
C ASN A 35 -5.48 17.58 18.68
N ALA A 36 -5.78 16.31 18.95
CA ALA A 36 -5.31 15.20 18.11
C ALA A 36 -6.36 14.70 17.11
N ALA A 37 -7.47 15.41 16.95
CA ALA A 37 -8.56 15.04 16.02
C ALA A 37 -8.55 15.88 14.74
N GLY A 38 -7.40 16.29 14.25
CA GLY A 38 -7.32 17.31 13.21
C GLY A 38 -6.59 16.98 11.92
N ALA A 39 -6.42 15.71 11.55
CA ALA A 39 -5.85 15.41 10.24
C ALA A 39 -6.29 14.04 9.69
N ALA A 40 -7.48 13.56 10.01
CA ALA A 40 -8.08 12.52 9.19
C ALA A 40 -8.43 13.17 7.86
N THR A 41 -7.52 13.02 6.91
CA THR A 41 -7.65 13.57 5.58
C THR A 41 -8.97 13.13 4.96
N SER A 42 -9.75 14.09 4.49
CA SER A 42 -11.08 13.96 3.90
C SER A 42 -11.14 13.03 2.67
N ALA A 43 -10.01 12.49 2.23
CA ALA A 43 -9.90 11.71 1.00
C ALA A 43 -10.49 10.30 1.10
N LEU A 44 -10.60 9.71 2.30
CA LEU A 44 -10.94 8.29 2.44
C LEU A 44 -12.09 7.97 3.40
N LYS A 45 -12.73 8.95 4.03
CA LYS A 45 -13.89 8.65 4.86
C LYS A 45 -15.02 8.08 4.01
N VAL A 46 -15.46 6.87 4.33
CA VAL A 46 -16.53 6.14 3.62
C VAL A 46 -17.75 7.03 3.36
N ASN A 47 -18.14 7.82 4.35
CA ASN A 47 -19.32 8.71 4.29
C ASN A 47 -19.12 9.96 3.42
N GLU A 48 -17.90 10.30 3.01
CA GLU A 48 -17.61 11.49 2.20
C GLU A 48 -17.45 11.17 0.71
N ARG A 49 -17.46 9.90 0.32
CA ARG A 49 -17.32 9.49 -1.09
C ARG A 49 -18.55 9.77 -1.95
N ASN A 50 -19.58 10.40 -1.42
CA ASN A 50 -20.81 10.76 -2.15
C ASN A 50 -21.38 9.62 -3.02
N GLY A 51 -21.32 8.37 -2.52
CA GLY A 51 -21.77 7.18 -3.24
C GLY A 51 -20.89 6.81 -4.45
N SER A 52 -19.64 7.26 -4.52
CA SER A 52 -18.73 6.87 -5.58
C SER A 52 -17.91 5.63 -5.18
N PHE A 53 -18.01 4.57 -5.98
CA PHE A 53 -17.22 3.37 -5.88
C PHE A 53 -15.78 3.63 -6.34
N ASP A 54 -14.76 3.13 -5.63
CA ASP A 54 -13.36 3.34 -5.97
C ASP A 54 -12.89 2.30 -7.01
N LEU A 55 -12.84 2.72 -8.26
CA LEU A 55 -12.28 1.94 -9.36
C LEU A 55 -10.78 2.20 -9.41
N GLN A 56 -9.96 1.23 -9.00
CA GLN A 56 -8.51 1.32 -9.06
C GLN A 56 -7.94 0.48 -10.20
N SER A 57 -7.20 1.12 -11.11
CA SER A 57 -6.51 0.42 -12.20
C SER A 57 -5.17 -0.12 -11.69
N HIS A 58 -5.12 -1.44 -11.41
CA HIS A 58 -3.94 -2.15 -10.93
C HIS A 58 -2.80 -2.04 -11.94
N ARG A 59 -1.70 -1.40 -11.55
CA ARG A 59 -0.54 -1.11 -12.41
C ARG A 59 -0.92 -0.44 -13.73
N GLY A 60 -1.90 0.46 -13.69
CA GLY A 60 -2.44 1.10 -14.88
C GLY A 60 -3.39 0.24 -15.71
N GLY A 61 -3.85 -0.92 -15.22
CA GLY A 61 -4.73 -1.85 -15.96
C GLY A 61 -3.95 -2.91 -16.72
N ARG A 62 -3.09 -3.67 -16.03
CA ARG A 62 -2.13 -4.63 -16.61
C ARG A 62 -2.77 -5.73 -17.45
N GLY A 63 -4.06 -5.99 -17.30
CA GLY A 63 -4.79 -6.97 -18.12
C GLY A 63 -5.14 -6.45 -19.50
N GLU A 64 -5.13 -5.12 -19.67
CA GLU A 64 -5.52 -4.42 -20.89
C GLU A 64 -4.32 -3.74 -21.59
N TRP A 65 -3.29 -3.33 -20.83
CA TRP A 65 -2.11 -2.63 -21.35
C TRP A 65 -0.81 -3.08 -20.65
N THR A 66 0.35 -2.81 -21.29
CA THR A 66 1.66 -3.05 -20.65
C THR A 66 1.71 -2.40 -19.27
N GLU A 67 1.88 -3.22 -18.22
CA GLU A 67 1.81 -2.78 -16.83
C GLU A 67 2.80 -1.66 -16.51
N GLU A 68 2.37 -0.72 -15.64
CA GLU A 68 3.19 0.36 -15.08
C GLU A 68 3.87 1.27 -16.12
N SER A 69 3.40 1.20 -17.38
CA SER A 69 3.80 2.14 -18.40
C SER A 69 3.04 3.46 -18.27
N LEU A 70 3.70 4.57 -18.66
CA LEU A 70 3.02 5.87 -18.71
C LEU A 70 1.80 5.82 -19.64
N ALA A 71 1.86 5.05 -20.73
CA ALA A 71 0.74 4.89 -21.65
C ALA A 71 -0.43 4.09 -21.01
N ALA A 72 -0.16 3.08 -20.14
CA ALA A 72 -1.22 2.40 -19.40
C ALA A 72 -1.93 3.35 -18.43
N PHE A 73 -1.18 4.19 -17.72
CA PHE A 73 -1.77 5.22 -16.87
C PHE A 73 -2.54 6.26 -17.69
N GLU A 74 -2.03 6.69 -18.85
CA GLU A 74 -2.72 7.58 -19.75
C GLU A 74 -4.05 6.98 -20.25
N ASN A 75 -4.05 5.69 -20.64
CA ASN A 75 -5.26 4.96 -21.02
C ASN A 75 -6.26 4.85 -19.87
N SER A 76 -5.78 4.61 -18.64
CA SER A 76 -6.62 4.63 -17.44
C SER A 76 -7.26 5.99 -17.18
N LEU A 77 -6.53 7.09 -17.43
CA LEU A 77 -7.09 8.45 -17.37
C LEU A 77 -8.14 8.68 -18.46
N ALA A 78 -7.88 8.22 -19.68
CA ALA A 78 -8.83 8.31 -20.81
C ALA A 78 -10.09 7.48 -20.58
N LEU A 79 -9.93 6.27 -20.01
CA LEU A 79 -11.06 5.44 -19.60
C LEU A 79 -11.89 6.14 -18.51
N GLY A 80 -11.25 6.81 -17.56
CA GLY A 80 -11.85 7.38 -16.38
C GLY A 80 -11.90 6.40 -15.23
N VAL A 81 -10.79 6.29 -14.51
CA VAL A 81 -10.66 5.57 -13.24
C VAL A 81 -10.72 6.56 -12.07
N THR A 82 -10.99 6.06 -10.86
CA THR A 82 -10.93 6.86 -9.64
C THR A 82 -9.49 7.02 -9.18
N THR A 83 -8.73 5.92 -9.21
CA THR A 83 -7.40 5.82 -8.64
C THR A 83 -6.47 5.06 -9.59
N LEU A 84 -5.29 5.61 -9.82
CA LEU A 84 -4.17 4.90 -10.40
C LEU A 84 -3.46 4.15 -9.27
N GLU A 85 -3.40 2.85 -9.38
CA GLU A 85 -2.63 2.00 -8.48
C GLU A 85 -1.32 1.63 -9.14
N LEU A 86 -0.22 1.66 -8.39
CA LEU A 86 1.14 1.44 -8.88
C LEU A 86 2.10 1.00 -7.78
N ASP A 87 3.14 0.28 -8.19
CA ASP A 87 4.19 -0.28 -7.34
C ASP A 87 5.49 0.52 -7.45
N THR A 88 6.24 0.64 -6.36
CA THR A 88 7.50 1.39 -6.37
C THR A 88 8.67 0.59 -5.82
N HIS A 89 9.83 0.75 -6.46
CA HIS A 89 11.13 0.30 -5.99
C HIS A 89 12.14 1.45 -5.95
N LEU A 90 13.23 1.24 -5.20
CA LEU A 90 14.35 2.16 -5.12
C LEU A 90 15.54 1.59 -5.92
N THR A 91 16.10 2.38 -6.83
CA THR A 91 17.32 2.04 -7.56
C THR A 91 18.57 2.19 -6.69
N GLU A 92 19.72 1.65 -7.13
CA GLU A 92 21.00 1.80 -6.44
C GLU A 92 21.36 3.27 -6.16
N ASP A 93 21.09 4.15 -7.13
CA ASP A 93 21.34 5.59 -7.03
C ASP A 93 20.18 6.39 -6.41
N GLY A 94 19.26 5.70 -5.68
CA GLY A 94 18.22 6.30 -4.85
C GLY A 94 17.09 6.97 -5.64
N LYS A 95 16.73 6.47 -6.82
CA LYS A 95 15.58 6.94 -7.59
C LYS A 95 14.38 6.04 -7.39
N VAL A 96 13.20 6.64 -7.25
CA VAL A 96 11.95 5.90 -7.12
C VAL A 96 11.42 5.60 -8.51
N ILE A 97 11.42 4.32 -8.88
CA ILE A 97 10.86 3.84 -10.16
C ILE A 97 9.51 3.16 -9.93
N VAL A 98 8.72 3.10 -11.00
CA VAL A 98 7.42 2.40 -11.02
C VAL A 98 7.63 1.02 -11.62
N TRP A 99 7.66 0.01 -10.76
CA TRP A 99 7.96 -1.38 -11.09
C TRP A 99 7.53 -2.32 -9.96
N HIS A 100 7.04 -3.52 -10.30
CA HIS A 100 6.50 -4.46 -9.31
C HIS A 100 7.52 -5.45 -8.74
N ASP A 101 8.37 -6.02 -9.59
CA ASP A 101 9.21 -7.17 -9.22
C ASP A 101 10.55 -6.73 -8.63
N ASP A 102 11.11 -7.53 -7.71
CA ASP A 102 12.43 -7.25 -7.12
C ASP A 102 13.55 -7.26 -8.17
N THR A 103 13.32 -7.91 -9.31
CA THR A 103 14.29 -8.09 -10.41
C THR A 103 13.73 -7.63 -11.74
N ILE A 104 14.62 -7.34 -12.69
CA ILE A 104 14.27 -7.10 -14.09
C ILE A 104 14.03 -8.44 -14.79
N GLN A 105 12.78 -8.80 -14.99
CA GLN A 105 12.41 -10.13 -15.49
C GLN A 105 12.47 -10.22 -17.02
N ALA A 106 13.11 -11.28 -17.54
CA ALA A 106 13.17 -11.57 -18.98
C ALA A 106 11.78 -11.79 -19.63
N ALA A 107 10.76 -12.13 -18.84
CA ALA A 107 9.38 -12.25 -19.32
C ALA A 107 8.72 -10.87 -19.59
N LYS A 108 9.31 -9.79 -19.12
CA LYS A 108 8.76 -8.42 -19.20
C LYS A 108 9.68 -7.46 -19.92
N CYS A 109 11.00 -7.61 -19.77
CA CYS A 109 11.99 -6.68 -20.29
C CYS A 109 13.05 -7.37 -21.15
N ALA A 110 13.60 -6.61 -22.09
CA ALA A 110 14.75 -6.98 -22.89
C ALA A 110 15.86 -5.92 -22.78
N ASP A 111 17.10 -6.38 -22.73
CA ASP A 111 18.27 -5.51 -22.87
C ASP A 111 18.33 -4.89 -24.26
N THR A 112 18.69 -3.61 -24.34
CA THR A 112 18.88 -2.92 -25.64
C THR A 112 20.33 -2.53 -25.85
N ALA A 113 20.96 -1.88 -24.87
CA ALA A 113 22.35 -1.45 -24.90
C ALA A 113 22.84 -1.20 -23.46
N PRO A 114 24.15 -1.29 -23.20
CA PRO A 114 24.70 -0.86 -21.93
C PRO A 114 24.53 0.66 -21.74
N ALA A 115 24.33 1.10 -20.49
CA ALA A 115 24.18 2.50 -20.13
C ALA A 115 25.45 3.32 -20.47
N THR A 116 26.61 2.68 -20.34
CA THR A 116 27.91 3.23 -20.74
C THR A 116 28.68 2.17 -21.54
N ALA A 117 29.52 2.62 -22.45
CA ALA A 117 30.33 1.71 -23.26
C ALA A 117 31.24 0.84 -22.35
N GLY A 118 31.09 -0.49 -22.45
CA GLY A 118 31.89 -1.43 -21.67
C GLY A 118 31.41 -1.59 -20.21
N ASP A 119 30.18 -1.23 -19.90
CA ASP A 119 29.58 -1.46 -18.58
C ASP A 119 29.69 -2.95 -18.20
N PRO A 120 30.40 -3.29 -17.11
CA PRO A 120 30.62 -4.67 -16.71
C PRO A 120 29.36 -5.37 -16.19
N GLU A 121 28.35 -4.62 -15.79
CA GLU A 121 27.07 -5.13 -15.27
C GLU A 121 26.06 -5.48 -16.38
N PHE A 122 26.35 -5.05 -17.63
CA PHE A 122 25.50 -5.41 -18.76
C PHE A 122 25.69 -6.89 -19.16
N PRO A 123 24.61 -7.69 -19.38
CA PRO A 123 23.18 -7.31 -19.50
C PRO A 123 22.50 -7.18 -18.13
N TYR A 124 21.48 -6.33 -18.01
CA TYR A 124 20.78 -6.00 -16.77
C TYR A 124 19.52 -6.86 -16.52
N VAL A 125 19.02 -7.53 -17.55
CA VAL A 125 17.87 -8.44 -17.39
C VAL A 125 18.27 -9.64 -16.52
N GLY A 126 17.56 -9.80 -15.40
CA GLY A 126 17.84 -10.80 -14.36
C GLY A 126 18.34 -10.16 -13.06
N ASP A 127 18.89 -8.96 -13.13
CA ASP A 127 19.45 -8.27 -11.96
C ASP A 127 18.37 -7.69 -11.07
N ARG A 128 18.74 -7.41 -9.82
CA ARG A 128 17.86 -6.77 -8.86
C ARG A 128 17.77 -5.28 -9.14
N VAL A 129 16.56 -4.74 -9.03
CA VAL A 129 16.32 -3.29 -9.19
C VAL A 129 17.22 -2.47 -8.26
N ALA A 130 17.38 -2.90 -7.02
CA ALA A 130 18.19 -2.21 -6.01
C ALA A 130 19.71 -2.23 -6.30
N GLU A 131 20.16 -3.00 -7.27
CA GLU A 131 21.57 -3.13 -7.70
C GLU A 131 21.84 -2.38 -9.02
N LEU A 132 20.80 -1.79 -9.63
CA LEU A 132 20.89 -1.07 -10.88
C LEU A 132 20.67 0.44 -10.68
N SER A 133 21.47 1.25 -11.36
CA SER A 133 21.24 2.68 -11.44
C SER A 133 20.05 3.01 -12.37
N LEU A 134 19.45 4.19 -12.20
CA LEU A 134 18.40 4.65 -13.09
C LEU A 134 18.86 4.69 -14.56
N ALA A 135 20.12 5.06 -14.81
CA ALA A 135 20.68 5.11 -16.17
C ALA A 135 20.65 3.73 -16.85
N GLN A 136 20.97 2.65 -16.12
CA GLN A 136 20.92 1.27 -16.61
C GLN A 136 19.46 0.85 -16.85
N ILE A 137 18.59 1.08 -15.88
CA ILE A 137 17.15 0.75 -15.98
C ILE A 137 16.49 1.44 -17.18
N LYS A 138 16.82 2.70 -17.46
CA LYS A 138 16.26 3.46 -18.59
C LYS A 138 16.71 2.93 -19.97
N THR A 139 17.70 2.05 -20.05
CA THR A 139 18.06 1.40 -21.32
C THR A 139 17.18 0.20 -21.66
N LEU A 140 16.45 -0.37 -20.70
CA LEU A 140 15.63 -1.55 -20.90
C LEU A 140 14.40 -1.27 -21.77
N ASN A 141 14.00 -2.23 -22.59
CA ASN A 141 12.70 -2.24 -23.26
C ASN A 141 11.77 -3.18 -22.51
N CYS A 142 10.80 -2.63 -21.77
CA CYS A 142 9.83 -3.37 -20.97
C CYS A 142 8.41 -3.31 -21.58
N GLY A 143 8.31 -3.35 -22.89
CA GLY A 143 7.08 -3.33 -23.66
C GLY A 143 7.29 -4.02 -25.01
N PHE A 144 7.85 -5.25 -25.00
CA PHE A 144 8.14 -5.97 -26.23
C PHE A 144 7.33 -7.24 -26.41
N VAL A 145 6.61 -7.67 -25.35
CA VAL A 145 5.87 -8.94 -25.34
C VAL A 145 4.60 -8.84 -24.52
N GLN A 146 3.54 -9.47 -24.98
CA GLN A 146 2.31 -9.66 -24.20
C GLN A 146 2.58 -10.66 -23.07
N LEU A 147 2.15 -10.31 -21.86
CA LEU A 147 2.35 -11.17 -20.71
C LEU A 147 1.53 -12.44 -20.77
N PRO A 148 2.10 -13.61 -20.45
CA PRO A 148 1.34 -14.84 -20.30
C PRO A 148 0.19 -14.68 -19.30
N GLY A 149 -1.01 -15.13 -19.68
CA GLY A 149 -2.21 -15.01 -18.84
C GLY A 149 -3.03 -13.73 -19.03
N TYR A 150 -2.55 -12.79 -19.85
CA TYR A 150 -3.25 -11.53 -20.17
C TYR A 150 -3.53 -11.41 -21.68
N PRO A 151 -4.45 -12.22 -22.23
CA PRO A 151 -4.68 -12.28 -23.69
C PRO A 151 -5.30 -11.00 -24.27
N GLU A 152 -5.82 -10.12 -23.44
CA GLU A 152 -6.40 -8.83 -23.84
C GLU A 152 -5.41 -7.68 -23.72
N GLN A 153 -4.17 -7.94 -23.24
CA GLN A 153 -3.18 -6.91 -23.03
C GLN A 153 -2.61 -6.39 -24.35
N ASP A 154 -2.74 -5.10 -24.59
CA ASP A 154 -2.05 -4.39 -25.66
C ASP A 154 -0.60 -4.11 -25.26
N VAL A 155 0.33 -4.54 -26.12
CA VAL A 155 1.77 -4.30 -25.91
C VAL A 155 2.11 -2.88 -26.33
N ILE A 156 2.78 -2.16 -25.44
CA ILE A 156 3.28 -0.80 -25.70
C ILE A 156 4.76 -0.90 -26.04
N GLU A 157 5.04 -1.04 -27.34
CA GLU A 157 6.40 -1.24 -27.85
C GLU A 157 7.36 -0.13 -27.40
N GLY A 158 8.57 -0.54 -26.99
CA GLY A 158 9.62 0.40 -26.58
C GLY A 158 9.37 1.06 -25.23
N ASN A 159 8.40 0.55 -24.43
CA ASN A 159 8.15 1.08 -23.10
C ASN A 159 9.44 1.08 -22.25
N ARG A 160 9.67 2.18 -21.55
CA ARG A 160 10.74 2.37 -20.58
C ARG A 160 10.12 2.45 -19.17
N ILE A 161 10.79 1.86 -18.20
CA ILE A 161 10.37 1.95 -16.80
C ILE A 161 10.31 3.42 -16.38
N ALA A 162 9.16 3.84 -15.88
CA ALA A 162 8.92 5.22 -15.44
C ALA A 162 9.47 5.47 -14.03
N GLU A 163 9.74 6.72 -13.69
CA GLU A 163 9.90 7.17 -12.31
C GLU A 163 8.54 7.61 -11.76
N LEU A 164 8.35 7.55 -10.44
CA LEU A 164 7.10 7.98 -9.79
C LEU A 164 6.73 9.43 -10.16
N LYS A 165 7.72 10.33 -10.22
CA LYS A 165 7.51 11.72 -10.65
C LYS A 165 6.94 11.85 -12.06
N ASP A 166 7.25 10.89 -12.96
CA ASP A 166 6.76 10.92 -14.35
C ASP A 166 5.23 10.64 -14.38
N VAL A 167 4.75 9.75 -13.51
CA VAL A 167 3.30 9.49 -13.37
C VAL A 167 2.57 10.72 -12.81
N TYR A 168 3.14 11.37 -11.80
CA TYR A 168 2.58 12.64 -11.30
C TYR A 168 2.58 13.73 -12.37
N GLN A 169 3.62 13.80 -13.21
CA GLN A 169 3.72 14.75 -14.30
C GLN A 169 2.63 14.47 -15.36
N LEU A 170 2.44 13.22 -15.75
CA LEU A 170 1.38 12.81 -16.67
C LEU A 170 -0.01 13.29 -16.19
N VAL A 171 -0.32 13.09 -14.90
CA VAL A 171 -1.60 13.53 -14.32
C VAL A 171 -1.74 15.06 -14.29
N ARG A 172 -0.65 15.80 -14.13
CA ARG A 172 -0.65 17.27 -14.27
C ARG A 172 -0.93 17.71 -15.71
N ASP A 173 -0.25 17.10 -16.67
CA ASP A 173 -0.35 17.46 -18.09
C ASP A 173 -1.73 17.17 -18.68
N THR A 174 -2.36 16.08 -18.24
CA THR A 174 -3.75 15.74 -18.59
C THR A 174 -4.78 16.51 -17.79
N LYS A 175 -4.36 17.35 -16.83
CA LYS A 175 -5.25 18.12 -15.93
C LYS A 175 -6.27 17.21 -15.21
N ALA A 176 -5.87 16.00 -14.88
CA ALA A 176 -6.71 15.00 -14.23
C ALA A 176 -6.86 15.28 -12.72
N ALA A 177 -7.49 16.41 -12.39
CA ALA A 177 -7.54 16.98 -11.04
C ALA A 177 -8.26 16.12 -9.99
N LYS A 178 -9.08 15.14 -10.40
CA LYS A 178 -9.86 14.29 -9.49
C LYS A 178 -9.30 12.87 -9.34
N VAL A 179 -8.30 12.51 -10.13
CA VAL A 179 -7.67 11.20 -10.06
C VAL A 179 -6.80 11.15 -8.81
N ARG A 180 -6.84 10.00 -8.14
CA ARG A 180 -6.04 9.66 -6.96
C ARG A 180 -4.93 8.69 -7.33
N PHE A 181 -4.04 8.47 -6.38
CA PHE A 181 -2.95 7.51 -6.49
C PHE A 181 -3.00 6.58 -5.28
N ASN A 182 -2.74 5.30 -5.52
CA ASN A 182 -2.49 4.32 -4.48
C ASN A 182 -1.10 3.75 -4.74
N VAL A 183 -0.10 4.19 -3.99
CA VAL A 183 1.32 3.92 -4.22
C VAL A 183 1.79 2.85 -3.26
N GLU A 184 2.23 1.70 -3.80
CA GLU A 184 2.80 0.62 -2.99
C GLU A 184 4.31 0.78 -2.83
N THR A 185 4.79 0.65 -1.58
CA THR A 185 6.20 0.39 -1.30
C THR A 185 6.48 -1.10 -1.40
N LYS A 186 7.18 -1.55 -2.45
CA LYS A 186 7.56 -2.94 -2.66
C LYS A 186 8.79 -3.28 -1.83
N VAL A 187 8.54 -3.67 -0.59
CA VAL A 187 9.61 -4.09 0.31
C VAL A 187 9.97 -5.54 0.04
N GLU A 188 11.20 -5.78 -0.40
CA GLU A 188 11.69 -7.14 -0.60
C GLU A 188 11.62 -7.96 0.68
N SER A 189 11.29 -9.25 0.57
CA SER A 189 11.12 -10.12 1.73
C SER A 189 12.31 -10.15 2.68
N SER A 190 13.54 -9.96 2.17
CA SER A 190 14.76 -9.88 2.97
C SER A 190 14.92 -8.55 3.72
N GLN A 191 14.18 -7.52 3.33
CA GLN A 191 14.30 -6.14 3.82
C GLN A 191 13.13 -5.70 4.72
N ILE A 192 12.16 -6.58 4.98
CA ILE A 192 11.00 -6.30 5.84
C ILE A 192 11.48 -5.77 7.20
N GLY A 193 11.02 -4.59 7.59
CA GLY A 193 11.41 -3.89 8.82
C GLY A 193 12.88 -3.46 8.88
N GLY A 194 13.63 -3.58 7.77
CA GLY A 194 15.07 -3.31 7.69
C GLY A 194 15.44 -2.00 7.00
N ALA A 195 16.74 -1.81 6.77
CA ALA A 195 17.29 -0.59 6.17
C ALA A 195 16.80 -0.33 4.74
N GLY A 196 16.55 -1.39 3.95
CA GLY A 196 15.99 -1.26 2.59
C GLY A 196 14.57 -0.73 2.62
N MET A 197 13.72 -1.24 3.54
CA MET A 197 12.38 -0.70 3.78
C MET A 197 12.44 0.78 4.19
N ASP A 198 13.29 1.14 5.14
CA ASP A 198 13.42 2.53 5.61
C ASP A 198 13.82 3.48 4.46
N SER A 199 14.81 3.10 3.67
CA SER A 199 15.29 3.89 2.53
C SER A 199 14.22 4.07 1.45
N LEU A 200 13.54 2.99 1.05
CA LEU A 200 12.46 3.03 0.06
C LEU A 200 11.31 3.91 0.55
N THR A 201 10.84 3.68 1.78
CA THR A 201 9.70 4.42 2.35
C THR A 201 9.99 5.92 2.39
N ARG A 202 11.16 6.33 2.88
CA ARG A 202 11.55 7.75 2.93
C ARG A 202 11.65 8.38 1.55
N ALA A 203 12.20 7.66 0.57
CA ALA A 203 12.32 8.16 -0.79
C ALA A 203 10.94 8.34 -1.46
N VAL A 204 10.04 7.36 -1.31
CA VAL A 204 8.68 7.42 -1.84
C VAL A 204 7.89 8.57 -1.18
N VAL A 205 7.93 8.69 0.15
CA VAL A 205 7.27 9.78 0.87
C VAL A 205 7.79 11.15 0.43
N ALA A 206 9.10 11.30 0.32
CA ALA A 206 9.71 12.56 -0.12
C ALA A 206 9.26 12.93 -1.55
N GLU A 207 9.13 11.95 -2.45
CA GLU A 207 8.67 12.20 -3.82
C GLU A 207 7.17 12.52 -3.87
N ILE A 208 6.33 11.85 -3.07
CA ILE A 208 4.91 12.19 -2.92
C ILE A 208 4.75 13.64 -2.45
N GLN A 209 5.48 14.04 -1.41
CA GLN A 209 5.42 15.40 -0.87
C GLN A 209 5.94 16.44 -1.89
N ALA A 210 7.05 16.16 -2.56
CA ALA A 210 7.60 17.03 -3.60
C ALA A 210 6.69 17.20 -4.81
N SER A 211 5.86 16.19 -5.11
CA SER A 211 4.91 16.24 -6.23
C SER A 211 3.79 17.27 -6.05
N GLY A 212 3.47 17.67 -4.81
CA GLY A 212 2.27 18.45 -4.47
C GLY A 212 0.96 17.67 -4.61
N MET A 213 1.02 16.32 -4.67
CA MET A 213 -0.13 15.43 -4.84
C MET A 213 -0.46 14.63 -3.57
N ALA A 214 0.16 14.94 -2.43
CA ALA A 214 -0.01 14.23 -1.16
C ALA A 214 -1.49 14.07 -0.76
N GLU A 215 -2.31 15.12 -0.90
CA GLU A 215 -3.75 15.09 -0.57
C GLU A 215 -4.57 14.09 -1.43
N ARG A 216 -4.01 13.61 -2.53
CA ARG A 216 -4.64 12.66 -3.46
C ARG A 216 -3.95 11.32 -3.52
N THR A 217 -2.92 11.12 -2.70
CA THR A 217 -2.10 9.92 -2.68
C THR A 217 -2.34 9.15 -1.39
N THR A 218 -2.56 7.85 -1.50
CA THR A 218 -2.50 6.90 -0.40
C THR A 218 -1.22 6.08 -0.55
N LEU A 219 -0.62 5.69 0.57
CA LEU A 219 0.50 4.77 0.57
C LEU A 219 0.02 3.40 1.06
N GLN A 220 0.26 2.37 0.27
CA GLN A 220 -0.04 0.98 0.63
C GLN A 220 1.24 0.16 0.80
N SER A 221 1.18 -0.85 1.63
CA SER A 221 2.29 -1.80 1.80
C SER A 221 1.85 -3.13 2.37
N PHE A 222 2.54 -4.20 1.94
CA PHE A 222 2.54 -5.49 2.62
C PHE A 222 3.49 -5.51 3.83
N ASP A 223 4.49 -4.64 3.90
CA ASP A 223 5.29 -4.44 5.11
C ASP A 223 4.70 -3.29 5.93
N TRP A 224 3.98 -3.62 6.99
CA TRP A 224 3.37 -2.61 7.85
C TRP A 224 4.41 -1.78 8.62
N SER A 225 5.68 -2.20 8.65
CA SER A 225 6.75 -1.33 9.18
C SER A 225 6.93 -0.09 8.28
N SER A 226 6.71 -0.22 6.96
CA SER A 226 6.68 0.92 6.03
C SER A 226 5.51 1.86 6.32
N LEU A 227 4.32 1.31 6.64
CA LEU A 227 3.16 2.11 7.04
C LEU A 227 3.44 2.86 8.36
N ASN A 228 4.01 2.17 9.35
CA ASN A 228 4.38 2.78 10.63
C ASN A 228 5.38 3.92 10.45
N LEU A 229 6.42 3.71 9.64
CA LEU A 229 7.39 4.77 9.32
C LEU A 229 6.73 5.94 8.58
N THR A 230 5.86 5.64 7.61
CA THR A 230 5.12 6.70 6.89
C THR A 230 4.28 7.52 7.84
N LYS A 231 3.56 6.90 8.77
CA LYS A 231 2.77 7.60 9.80
C LYS A 231 3.62 8.51 10.67
N GLU A 232 4.87 8.13 10.94
CA GLU A 232 5.80 8.94 11.72
C GLU A 232 6.29 10.16 10.94
N ILE A 233 6.68 9.98 9.66
CA ILE A 233 7.35 11.03 8.87
C ILE A 233 6.41 11.88 8.01
N ALA A 234 5.22 11.38 7.71
CA ALA A 234 4.20 12.02 6.87
C ALA A 234 2.78 11.67 7.37
N PRO A 235 2.39 12.11 8.57
CA PRO A 235 1.11 11.74 9.19
C PRO A 235 -0.12 12.22 8.41
N GLU A 236 0.07 13.08 7.41
CA GLU A 236 -0.97 13.54 6.50
C GLU A 236 -1.32 12.53 5.40
N LEU A 237 -0.44 11.55 5.12
CA LEU A 237 -0.68 10.54 4.09
C LEU A 237 -1.60 9.44 4.62
N PRO A 238 -2.74 9.17 3.95
CA PRO A 238 -3.57 8.05 4.31
C PRO A 238 -2.90 6.72 3.98
N LEU A 239 -3.07 5.73 4.88
CA LEU A 239 -2.38 4.45 4.84
C LEU A 239 -3.32 3.31 4.53
N VAL A 240 -2.90 2.42 3.62
CA VAL A 240 -3.66 1.26 3.17
C VAL A 240 -2.95 -0.02 3.63
N ALA A 241 -3.61 -0.77 4.51
CA ALA A 241 -3.11 -2.04 5.02
C ALA A 241 -3.38 -3.19 4.04
N LEU A 242 -2.36 -3.62 3.29
CA LEU A 242 -2.43 -4.79 2.43
C LEU A 242 -2.37 -6.08 3.25
N SER A 243 -3.09 -7.12 2.81
CA SER A 243 -3.03 -8.47 3.39
C SER A 243 -3.27 -9.55 2.35
N SER A 244 -2.45 -10.60 2.39
CA SER A 244 -2.64 -11.82 1.58
C SER A 244 -3.48 -12.90 2.28
N GLY A 245 -4.11 -12.60 3.42
CA GLY A 245 -4.98 -13.49 4.18
C GLY A 245 -4.34 -14.06 5.43
N ASP A 246 -5.08 -14.92 6.13
CA ASP A 246 -4.81 -15.35 7.51
C ASP A 246 -3.41 -15.96 7.70
N ALA A 247 -3.01 -16.88 6.82
CA ALA A 247 -1.69 -17.53 6.91
C ALA A 247 -0.54 -16.53 6.76
N TRP A 248 -0.72 -15.51 5.91
CA TRP A 248 0.26 -14.45 5.72
C TRP A 248 0.32 -13.51 6.94
N MET A 249 -0.81 -13.26 7.59
CA MET A 249 -0.89 -12.48 8.82
C MET A 249 -0.36 -13.24 10.04
N GLY A 250 -0.24 -14.58 9.94
CA GLY A 250 0.20 -15.42 11.06
C GLY A 250 -0.91 -15.79 12.04
N VAL A 251 -2.19 -15.75 11.63
CA VAL A 251 -3.32 -16.09 12.50
C VAL A 251 -3.13 -17.48 13.11
N GLY A 252 -3.26 -17.58 14.43
CA GLY A 252 -3.05 -18.79 15.22
C GLY A 252 -1.58 -19.20 15.40
N GLN A 253 -0.63 -18.33 15.05
CA GLN A 253 0.80 -18.54 15.28
C GLN A 253 1.27 -17.64 16.42
N PRO A 254 2.06 -18.17 17.38
CA PRO A 254 2.49 -17.35 18.52
C PRO A 254 3.51 -16.28 18.10
N GLY A 255 3.31 -15.09 18.62
CA GLY A 255 4.24 -13.96 18.50
C GLY A 255 4.01 -13.09 17.29
N ALA A 256 4.76 -11.98 17.21
CA ALA A 256 4.60 -10.96 16.20
C ALA A 256 4.71 -11.50 14.78
N SER A 257 3.75 -11.15 13.94
CA SER A 257 3.81 -11.43 12.51
C SER A 257 4.92 -10.60 11.86
N ARG A 258 5.72 -11.25 11.04
CA ARG A 258 6.83 -10.61 10.32
C ARG A 258 6.38 -9.42 9.48
N ASN A 259 5.21 -9.52 8.87
CA ASN A 259 4.72 -8.55 7.90
C ASN A 259 3.95 -7.39 8.54
N LEU A 260 3.51 -7.55 9.78
CA LEU A 260 2.57 -6.64 10.43
C LEU A 260 3.25 -5.59 11.33
N GLY A 261 4.50 -5.22 11.03
CA GLY A 261 5.18 -4.14 11.73
C GLY A 261 5.42 -4.39 13.22
N GLY A 262 5.55 -5.66 13.62
CA GLY A 262 5.88 -6.07 14.98
C GLY A 262 4.68 -6.41 15.88
N ILE A 263 3.45 -6.40 15.35
CA ILE A 263 2.26 -6.84 16.12
C ILE A 263 1.96 -8.33 15.90
N ASP A 264 1.34 -8.96 16.91
CA ASP A 264 0.72 -10.27 16.80
C ASP A 264 -0.74 -10.07 16.39
N ILE A 265 -1.17 -10.68 15.28
CA ILE A 265 -2.56 -10.53 14.79
C ILE A 265 -3.56 -11.16 15.75
N ASP A 266 -3.15 -12.15 16.53
CA ASP A 266 -4.02 -12.84 17.48
C ASP A 266 -4.39 -11.94 18.68
N ASP A 267 -3.60 -10.89 18.97
CA ASP A 267 -3.98 -9.84 19.93
C ASP A 267 -5.20 -9.02 19.46
N TYR A 268 -5.55 -9.16 18.19
CA TYR A 268 -6.71 -8.51 17.55
C TYR A 268 -7.74 -9.53 17.06
N ASP A 269 -7.84 -10.70 17.72
CA ASP A 269 -8.75 -11.81 17.37
C ASP A 269 -8.54 -12.37 15.95
N GLY A 270 -7.33 -12.25 15.37
CA GLY A 270 -7.04 -12.61 13.98
C GLY A 270 -7.66 -11.67 12.96
N SER A 271 -8.18 -10.51 13.37
CA SER A 271 -8.94 -9.59 12.53
C SER A 271 -8.06 -8.53 11.88
N LEU A 272 -8.02 -8.53 10.54
CA LEU A 272 -7.38 -7.47 9.74
C LEU A 272 -7.96 -6.08 10.05
N PRO A 273 -9.30 -5.85 10.07
CA PRO A 273 -9.86 -4.55 10.40
C PRO A 273 -9.49 -4.04 11.79
N LYS A 274 -9.55 -4.90 12.82
CA LYS A 274 -9.19 -4.49 14.19
C LYS A 274 -7.73 -4.10 14.30
N ALA A 275 -6.83 -4.89 13.71
CA ALA A 275 -5.40 -4.61 13.72
C ALA A 275 -5.10 -3.30 12.98
N ALA A 276 -5.65 -3.10 11.78
CA ALA A 276 -5.47 -1.88 11.00
C ALA A 276 -6.00 -0.63 11.74
N ALA A 277 -7.19 -0.71 12.33
CA ALA A 277 -7.76 0.36 13.13
C ALA A 277 -6.90 0.70 14.35
N ALA A 278 -6.40 -0.31 15.08
CA ALA A 278 -5.54 -0.12 16.23
C ALA A 278 -4.20 0.52 15.87
N GLN A 279 -3.65 0.21 14.68
CA GLN A 279 -2.48 0.86 14.14
C GLN A 279 -2.79 2.26 13.60
N GLY A 280 -4.08 2.64 13.46
CA GLY A 280 -4.51 3.93 12.94
C GLY A 280 -4.28 4.07 11.44
N TYR A 281 -4.44 2.99 10.69
CA TYR A 281 -4.47 3.01 9.22
C TYR A 281 -5.88 3.36 8.74
N ASP A 282 -5.99 3.80 7.49
CA ASP A 282 -7.19 4.42 6.93
C ASP A 282 -8.02 3.48 6.06
N VAL A 283 -7.43 2.43 5.50
CA VAL A 283 -8.08 1.49 4.57
C VAL A 283 -7.54 0.08 4.82
N VAL A 284 -8.40 -0.93 4.68
CA VAL A 284 -7.97 -2.33 4.56
C VAL A 284 -8.09 -2.80 3.12
N SER A 285 -7.04 -3.43 2.63
CA SER A 285 -6.95 -3.94 1.25
C SER A 285 -6.55 -5.43 1.27
N PRO A 286 -7.52 -6.31 1.54
CA PRO A 286 -7.29 -7.76 1.60
C PRO A 286 -7.26 -8.39 0.21
N THR A 287 -6.61 -9.58 0.09
CA THR A 287 -6.89 -10.42 -1.07
C THR A 287 -8.40 -10.70 -1.18
N PHE A 288 -8.94 -10.59 -2.38
CA PHE A 288 -10.40 -10.70 -2.60
C PHE A 288 -11.02 -12.02 -2.13
N ARG A 289 -10.19 -13.07 -2.00
CA ARG A 289 -10.63 -14.39 -1.54
C ARG A 289 -10.89 -14.44 -0.04
N SER A 290 -10.25 -13.58 0.74
CA SER A 290 -10.45 -13.51 2.20
C SER A 290 -11.60 -12.58 2.63
N VAL A 291 -12.21 -11.86 1.67
CA VAL A 291 -13.31 -10.94 1.97
C VAL A 291 -14.58 -11.70 2.33
N THR A 292 -15.09 -11.40 3.52
CA THR A 292 -16.34 -11.96 4.05
C THR A 292 -17.33 -10.86 4.46
N PRO A 293 -18.63 -11.14 4.54
CA PRO A 293 -19.60 -10.16 5.08
C PRO A 293 -19.24 -9.67 6.49
N ALA A 294 -18.70 -10.55 7.35
CA ALA A 294 -18.30 -10.20 8.70
C ALA A 294 -17.12 -9.23 8.72
N MET A 295 -16.08 -9.45 7.86
CA MET A 295 -14.95 -8.54 7.72
C MET A 295 -15.40 -7.14 7.27
N ILE A 296 -16.32 -7.06 6.28
CA ILE A 296 -16.82 -5.77 5.79
C ILE A 296 -17.60 -5.05 6.89
N ALA A 297 -18.51 -5.75 7.59
CA ALA A 297 -19.28 -5.14 8.66
C ALA A 297 -18.37 -4.61 9.78
N GLU A 298 -17.38 -5.39 10.21
CA GLU A 298 -16.42 -4.98 11.23
C GLU A 298 -15.55 -3.80 10.76
N ALA A 299 -15.06 -3.81 9.52
CA ALA A 299 -14.30 -2.71 8.96
C ALA A 299 -15.12 -1.41 8.93
N HIS A 300 -16.38 -1.50 8.49
CA HIS A 300 -17.27 -0.33 8.43
C HIS A 300 -17.65 0.19 9.84
N GLU A 301 -17.84 -0.69 10.83
CA GLU A 301 -18.04 -0.29 12.23
C GLU A 301 -16.82 0.47 12.79
N LEU A 302 -15.63 0.11 12.33
CA LEU A 302 -14.37 0.79 12.67
C LEU A 302 -14.07 2.01 11.78
N GLY A 303 -14.94 2.30 10.81
CA GLY A 303 -14.78 3.42 9.88
C GLY A 303 -13.76 3.19 8.76
N LEU A 304 -13.37 1.94 8.53
CA LEU A 304 -12.40 1.54 7.51
C LEU A 304 -13.09 1.11 6.21
N PRO A 305 -12.77 1.73 5.06
CA PRO A 305 -13.11 1.18 3.75
C PRO A 305 -12.43 -0.15 3.48
N VAL A 306 -13.10 -1.02 2.71
CA VAL A 306 -12.58 -2.30 2.23
C VAL A 306 -12.39 -2.25 0.72
N ILE A 307 -11.16 -2.32 0.24
CA ILE A 307 -10.79 -2.26 -1.19
C ILE A 307 -9.93 -3.46 -1.55
N PRO A 308 -10.55 -4.59 -1.94
CA PRO A 308 -9.83 -5.83 -2.23
C PRO A 308 -9.06 -5.80 -3.55
N TRP A 309 -8.02 -6.64 -3.64
CA TRP A 309 -7.15 -6.89 -4.80
C TRP A 309 -7.00 -8.38 -5.07
N THR A 310 -6.58 -8.87 -6.22
CA THR A 310 -6.77 -8.28 -7.53
C THR A 310 -7.95 -8.99 -8.15
N VAL A 311 -9.00 -8.27 -8.47
CA VAL A 311 -10.30 -8.81 -8.85
C VAL A 311 -10.49 -8.68 -10.36
N ASN A 312 -10.50 -9.80 -11.09
CA ASN A 312 -10.40 -9.77 -12.55
C ASN A 312 -11.61 -10.37 -13.28
N THR A 313 -12.43 -11.17 -12.60
CA THR A 313 -13.63 -11.74 -13.21
C THR A 313 -14.88 -10.92 -12.91
N ILE A 314 -15.78 -10.80 -13.85
CA ILE A 314 -17.08 -10.13 -13.64
C ILE A 314 -17.82 -10.73 -12.43
N ALA A 315 -17.84 -12.06 -12.32
CA ALA A 315 -18.51 -12.73 -11.22
C ALA A 315 -17.95 -12.37 -9.82
N ASP A 316 -16.61 -12.25 -9.70
CA ASP A 316 -16.00 -11.80 -8.44
C ASP A 316 -16.25 -10.32 -8.17
N MET A 317 -16.24 -9.47 -9.22
CA MET A 317 -16.59 -8.07 -9.11
C MET A 317 -18.02 -7.89 -8.59
N GLU A 318 -18.99 -8.59 -9.22
CA GLU A 318 -20.39 -8.60 -8.80
C GLU A 318 -20.56 -9.05 -7.36
N ARG A 319 -19.97 -10.21 -7.02
CA ARG A 319 -20.02 -10.76 -5.65
C ARG A 319 -19.51 -9.76 -4.62
N LEU A 320 -18.38 -9.12 -4.86
CA LEU A 320 -17.78 -8.18 -3.91
C LEU A 320 -18.58 -6.89 -3.81
N MET A 321 -19.10 -6.37 -4.92
CA MET A 321 -20.00 -5.22 -4.91
C MET A 321 -21.29 -5.51 -4.14
N ASP A 322 -21.85 -6.73 -4.29
CA ASP A 322 -23.05 -7.16 -3.55
C ASP A 322 -22.77 -7.35 -2.05
N LEU A 323 -21.53 -7.70 -1.68
CA LEU A 323 -21.08 -7.75 -0.28
C LEU A 323 -20.89 -6.36 0.33
N GLY A 324 -20.79 -5.30 -0.49
CA GLY A 324 -20.68 -3.93 -0.02
C GLY A 324 -19.26 -3.41 0.15
N VAL A 325 -18.29 -3.90 -0.63
CA VAL A 325 -16.93 -3.30 -0.66
C VAL A 325 -16.97 -1.88 -1.20
N ASP A 326 -16.02 -1.05 -0.80
CA ASP A 326 -15.97 0.39 -1.14
C ASP A 326 -15.28 0.70 -2.47
N GLY A 327 -14.54 -0.27 -2.99
CA GLY A 327 -13.81 -0.18 -4.24
C GLY A 327 -13.20 -1.52 -4.61
N ILE A 328 -12.55 -1.57 -5.74
CA ILE A 328 -11.87 -2.77 -6.26
C ILE A 328 -10.60 -2.35 -6.98
N ILE A 329 -9.49 -3.06 -6.70
CA ILE A 329 -8.25 -3.03 -7.47
C ILE A 329 -8.32 -4.14 -8.51
N THR A 330 -8.21 -3.79 -9.82
CA THR A 330 -8.39 -4.73 -10.93
C THR A 330 -7.38 -4.53 -12.06
N ASP A 331 -6.98 -5.62 -12.69
CA ASP A 331 -6.20 -5.63 -13.93
C ASP A 331 -7.04 -5.21 -15.15
N TYR A 332 -8.38 -5.24 -15.02
CA TYR A 332 -9.33 -4.98 -16.11
C TYR A 332 -10.28 -3.82 -15.76
N PRO A 333 -9.78 -2.59 -15.72
CA PRO A 333 -10.58 -1.42 -15.32
C PRO A 333 -11.78 -1.16 -16.25
N THR A 334 -11.69 -1.51 -17.54
CA THR A 334 -12.82 -1.40 -18.49
C THR A 334 -13.98 -2.29 -18.07
N ARG A 335 -13.72 -3.54 -17.64
CA ARG A 335 -14.77 -4.46 -17.17
C ARG A 335 -15.47 -3.90 -15.93
N LEU A 336 -14.69 -3.45 -14.93
CA LEU A 336 -15.27 -2.89 -13.71
C LEU A 336 -16.07 -1.62 -13.99
N ARG A 337 -15.58 -0.73 -14.85
CA ARG A 337 -16.27 0.49 -15.22
C ARG A 337 -17.61 0.18 -15.93
N THR A 338 -17.63 -0.82 -16.81
CA THR A 338 -18.85 -1.29 -17.49
C THR A 338 -19.87 -1.80 -16.48
N LEU A 339 -19.45 -2.65 -15.55
CA LEU A 339 -20.29 -3.18 -14.48
C LEU A 339 -20.84 -2.05 -13.58
N MET A 340 -20.02 -1.06 -13.25
CA MET A 340 -20.47 0.13 -12.50
C MET A 340 -21.58 0.88 -13.25
N ALA A 341 -21.45 1.05 -14.57
CA ALA A 341 -22.48 1.70 -15.41
C ALA A 341 -23.79 0.90 -15.41
N GLU A 342 -23.72 -0.41 -15.59
CA GLU A 342 -24.87 -1.32 -15.57
C GLU A 342 -25.62 -1.30 -14.23
N ARG A 343 -24.89 -1.10 -13.12
CA ARG A 343 -25.43 -0.97 -11.77
C ARG A 343 -25.89 0.45 -11.43
N GLY A 344 -25.79 1.39 -12.37
CA GLY A 344 -26.20 2.78 -12.18
C GLY A 344 -25.33 3.57 -11.20
N LEU A 345 -24.09 3.11 -10.95
CA LEU A 345 -23.15 3.83 -10.10
C LEU A 345 -22.60 5.06 -10.82
N LYS A 346 -22.23 6.07 -10.03
CA LYS A 346 -21.57 7.25 -10.56
C LYS A 346 -20.20 6.90 -11.11
N LEU A 347 -20.00 7.10 -12.41
CA LEU A 347 -18.73 6.83 -13.05
C LEU A 347 -17.70 7.93 -12.78
N PRO A 348 -16.42 7.55 -12.60
CA PRO A 348 -15.31 8.49 -12.55
C PRO A 348 -15.20 9.29 -13.87
N LYS A 349 -14.68 10.51 -13.76
CA LYS A 349 -14.47 11.36 -14.94
C LYS A 349 -13.39 10.80 -15.85
N ALA A 350 -13.68 10.66 -17.15
CA ALA A 350 -12.68 10.45 -18.18
C ALA A 350 -11.98 11.76 -18.55
N TYR A 351 -10.72 11.68 -18.93
CA TYR A 351 -9.91 12.83 -19.30
C TYR A 351 -9.43 12.74 -20.75
N GLU A 352 -9.34 13.89 -21.41
CA GLU A 352 -8.72 13.94 -22.74
C GLU A 352 -7.21 13.77 -22.59
N VAL A 353 -6.67 12.79 -23.29
CA VAL A 353 -5.24 12.51 -23.36
C VAL A 353 -4.73 12.90 -24.74
N LYS A 354 -3.48 13.33 -24.79
CA LYS A 354 -2.83 13.65 -26.06
C LYS A 354 -2.17 12.36 -26.54
N GLY A 355 -2.78 11.70 -27.51
CA GLY A 355 -2.18 10.55 -28.17
C GLY A 355 -0.85 10.90 -28.85
#